data_8d77e865ea1344ff60e7d2d24e16145f
#
_entry.id   8d77e865ea1344ff60e7d2d24e16145f
#
_cell.length_a   1.000
_cell.length_b   1.000
_cell.length_c   1.000
_cell.angle_alpha   90.00
_cell.angle_beta   90.00
_cell.angle_gamma   90.00
#
_symmetry.space_group_name_H-M   'P 1'
#
loop_
_entity.id
_entity.type
_entity.pdbx_description
1 polymer ?
#
loop_
_entity_poly.entity_id
_entity_poly.type
_entity_poly.pdbx_seq_one_letter_code
_entity_poly.pdbx_strand_id
1 'polypeptide(L)'
;MKKSTRTTPLVSKGISKTEPIPKHLEQINQWAAGIDIGATSHFVAVPEGCTTTAVREFKSFTPDLYSLAEWLKECGIQTIAMESTGVYWIPVYELLEEKGFEVKLVDARRVKNVSGRKTDVLDCQWIQQLHTYGLLNGAFRPDNEICALRSY
;
A
#
# COMPACT_ATOMS: atom_id res chain seq x y z
N MET A 1 -9.23 -37.54 -12.27
CA MET A 1 -8.64 -37.35 -12.09
C MET A 1 -8.49 -37.28 -11.79
N LYS A 2 -8.37 -36.92 -11.64
CA LYS A 2 -7.77 -36.62 -11.28
C LYS A 2 -7.56 -36.31 -10.65
N LYS A 3 -7.56 -35.91 -10.38
CA LYS A 3 -7.01 -35.44 -9.77
C LYS A 3 -6.68 -35.11 -9.20
N SER A 4 -6.72 -34.90 -9.15
CA SER A 4 -6.00 -34.35 -8.57
C SER A 4 -5.98 -34.01 -8.06
N THR A 5 -6.02 -33.74 -8.02
CA THR A 5 -5.52 -33.17 -7.54
C THR A 5 -5.67 -32.93 -6.95
N ARG A 6 -5.51 -32.84 -6.81
CA ARG A 6 -5.22 -32.29 -6.21
C ARG A 6 -4.88 -32.12 -5.53
N THR A 7 -4.91 -31.90 -5.56
CA THR A 7 -4.27 -31.51 -4.93
C THR A 7 -4.23 -31.26 -4.21
N THR A 8 -4.22 -31.03 -4.04
CA THR A 8 -3.83 -30.51 -3.41
C THR A 8 -3.85 -30.39 -2.58
N PRO A 9 -3.64 -30.39 -2.31
CA PRO A 9 -3.39 -29.95 -1.52
C PRO A 9 -3.11 -30.07 -0.77
N LEU A 10 -2.66 -30.02 -0.54
CA LEU A 10 -2.09 -29.82 0.10
C LEU A 10 -1.55 -29.60 0.46
N VAL A 11 -1.44 -30.32 0.39
CA VAL A 11 -0.36 -29.83 0.73
C VAL A 11 -0.12 -28.75 1.04
N SER A 12 -0.22 -28.66 1.03
CA SER A 12 -0.10 -27.26 1.08
C SER A 12 -0.66 -26.60 2.31
N LYS A 13 -1.06 -27.26 3.32
CA LYS A 13 -1.62 -26.64 4.42
C LYS A 13 -0.70 -25.79 5.19
N GLY A 14 0.51 -26.18 5.42
CA GLY A 14 1.48 -25.35 6.05
C GLY A 14 1.74 -24.10 5.22
N ILE A 15 1.75 -24.26 3.93
CA ILE A 15 1.97 -23.15 3.04
C ILE A 15 0.84 -22.15 3.11
N SER A 16 -0.38 -22.61 3.25
CA SER A 16 -1.51 -21.70 3.29
C SER A 16 -1.50 -20.84 4.54
N LYS A 17 -0.85 -21.27 5.62
CA LYS A 17 -0.73 -20.44 6.80
C LYS A 17 0.06 -19.19 6.56
N THR A 18 0.97 -19.21 5.59
CA THR A 18 1.81 -18.06 5.31
C THR A 18 1.25 -17.19 4.19
N GLU A 19 0.14 -17.59 3.61
CA GLU A 19 -0.49 -16.79 2.58
C GLU A 19 -1.29 -15.68 3.23
N PRO A 20 -0.93 -14.42 3.00
CA PRO A 20 -1.68 -13.33 3.60
C PRO A 20 -3.05 -13.11 2.98
N ILE A 21 -3.21 -13.45 1.70
CA ILE A 21 -4.42 -13.13 0.96
C ILE A 21 -4.85 -14.37 0.18
N PRO A 22 -6.12 -14.79 0.33
CA PRO A 22 -6.60 -15.94 -0.43
C PRO A 22 -6.55 -15.68 -1.92
N LYS A 23 -6.15 -16.69 -2.66
CA LYS A 23 -5.96 -16.54 -4.10
C LYS A 23 -7.26 -16.31 -4.86
N HIS A 24 -8.38 -16.69 -4.29
CA HIS A 24 -9.66 -16.51 -4.96
C HIS A 24 -10.22 -15.11 -4.84
N LEU A 25 -9.59 -14.24 -4.05
CA LEU A 25 -10.07 -12.88 -3.92
C LEU A 25 -9.75 -12.08 -5.18
N GLU A 26 -10.72 -11.28 -5.59
CA GLU A 26 -10.54 -10.41 -6.73
C GLU A 26 -9.77 -9.16 -6.34
N GLN A 27 -9.02 -8.62 -7.28
CA GLN A 27 -8.35 -7.34 -7.10
C GLN A 27 -9.36 -6.22 -7.26
N ILE A 28 -9.64 -5.53 -6.17
CA ILE A 28 -10.57 -4.39 -6.18
C ILE A 28 -9.89 -3.16 -6.75
N ASN A 29 -8.63 -2.95 -6.36
CA ASN A 29 -7.84 -1.80 -6.80
C ASN A 29 -6.59 -2.31 -7.51
N GLN A 30 -6.70 -2.50 -8.80
CA GLN A 30 -5.62 -3.11 -9.57
C GLN A 30 -4.37 -2.24 -9.61
N TRP A 31 -4.54 -0.93 -9.72
CA TRP A 31 -3.41 0.00 -9.81
C TRP A 31 -3.21 0.73 -8.49
N ALA A 32 -2.95 -0.06 -7.47
CA ALA A 32 -2.81 0.44 -6.10
C ALA A 32 -1.37 0.44 -5.65
N ALA A 33 -0.97 1.49 -4.93
CA ALA A 33 0.32 1.58 -4.27
C ALA A 33 0.14 1.63 -2.77
N GLY A 34 1.20 1.27 -2.04
CA GLY A 34 1.23 1.37 -0.59
C GLY A 34 2.45 2.16 -0.16
N ILE A 35 2.29 3.03 0.81
CA ILE A 35 3.38 3.87 1.31
C ILE A 35 3.52 3.70 2.81
N ASP A 36 4.73 3.37 3.22
CA ASP A 36 5.14 3.33 4.62
C ASP A 36 5.81 4.67 4.92
N ILE A 37 5.13 5.50 5.69
CA ILE A 37 5.56 6.86 5.98
C ILE A 37 6.59 6.86 7.11
N GLY A 38 7.73 7.52 6.88
CA GLY A 38 8.74 7.72 7.91
C GLY A 38 9.07 9.19 8.07
N ALA A 39 9.85 9.50 9.08
CA ALA A 39 10.22 10.89 9.37
C ALA A 39 11.18 11.44 8.31
N THR A 40 12.15 10.65 7.88
CA THR A 40 13.19 11.10 6.97
C THR A 40 13.09 10.48 5.59
N SER A 41 12.36 9.39 5.45
CA SER A 41 12.17 8.76 4.15
C SER A 41 10.90 7.93 4.18
N HIS A 42 10.43 7.61 2.98
CA HIS A 42 9.21 6.83 2.77
C HIS A 42 9.51 5.67 1.86
N PHE A 43 8.92 4.52 2.16
CA PHE A 43 9.04 3.34 1.31
C PHE A 43 7.73 3.15 0.55
N VAL A 44 7.83 2.96 -0.76
CA VAL A 44 6.67 2.90 -1.63
C VAL A 44 6.69 1.60 -2.39
N ALA A 45 5.55 0.89 -2.39
CA ALA A 45 5.39 -0.36 -3.11
C ALA A 45 4.34 -0.21 -4.20
N VAL A 46 4.63 -0.76 -5.37
CA VAL A 46 3.71 -0.81 -6.50
C VAL A 46 3.52 -2.27 -6.90
N PRO A 47 2.52 -2.57 -7.74
CA PRO A 47 2.33 -3.95 -8.18
C PRO A 47 3.55 -4.48 -8.90
N GLU A 48 3.86 -5.75 -8.67
CA GLU A 48 4.98 -6.39 -9.35
C GLU A 48 4.71 -6.44 -10.85
N GLY A 49 5.77 -6.21 -11.62
CA GLY A 49 5.64 -6.18 -13.07
C GLY A 49 5.35 -4.82 -13.64
N CYS A 50 4.98 -3.85 -12.80
CA CYS A 50 4.73 -2.48 -13.22
C CYS A 50 6.01 -1.80 -13.66
N THR A 51 7.11 -2.16 -13.01
CA THR A 51 8.41 -1.57 -13.23
C THR A 51 9.46 -2.58 -12.79
N THR A 52 10.71 -2.27 -13.03
CA THR A 52 11.80 -3.20 -12.68
C THR A 52 11.98 -3.36 -11.18
N THR A 53 11.57 -2.35 -10.41
CA THR A 53 11.72 -2.38 -8.95
C THR A 53 10.36 -2.09 -8.32
N ALA A 54 9.80 -3.09 -7.64
CA ALA A 54 8.47 -2.94 -7.04
C ALA A 54 8.46 -2.08 -5.78
N VAL A 55 9.61 -1.88 -5.15
CA VAL A 55 9.71 -1.08 -3.93
C VAL A 55 10.83 -0.07 -4.09
N ARG A 56 10.56 1.18 -3.75
CA ARG A 56 11.59 2.24 -3.76
C ARG A 56 11.48 3.08 -2.51
N GLU A 57 12.63 3.61 -2.09
CA GLU A 57 12.71 4.55 -0.97
C GLU A 57 12.88 5.96 -1.52
N PHE A 58 12.14 6.90 -0.95
CA PHE A 58 12.27 8.32 -1.28
C PHE A 58 12.48 9.11 0.00
N LYS A 59 13.41 10.07 -0.03
CA LYS A 59 13.60 10.94 1.12
C LYS A 59 12.43 11.90 1.27
N SER A 60 12.40 12.60 2.41
CA SER A 60 11.27 13.49 2.74
C SER A 60 11.39 14.87 2.17
N PHE A 61 12.47 15.17 1.44
CA PHE A 61 12.66 16.50 0.86
C PHE A 61 11.70 16.72 -0.30
N THR A 62 11.33 17.99 -0.52
CA THR A 62 10.36 18.33 -1.54
C THR A 62 10.70 17.76 -2.93
N PRO A 63 11.94 17.90 -3.43
CA PRO A 63 12.24 17.32 -4.73
C PRO A 63 12.05 15.81 -4.78
N ASP A 64 12.31 15.12 -3.66
CA ASP A 64 12.14 13.67 -3.60
C ASP A 64 10.68 13.29 -3.64
N LEU A 65 9.82 14.10 -3.04
CA LEU A 65 8.38 13.85 -3.07
C LEU A 65 7.84 14.02 -4.49
N TYR A 66 8.36 14.99 -5.24
CA TYR A 66 7.98 15.12 -6.65
C TYR A 66 8.44 13.92 -7.45
N SER A 67 9.65 13.41 -7.18
CA SER A 67 10.14 12.20 -7.83
C SER A 67 9.27 11.00 -7.53
N LEU A 68 8.82 10.90 -6.28
CA LEU A 68 7.90 9.85 -5.86
C LEU A 68 6.61 9.90 -6.68
N ALA A 69 6.03 11.10 -6.80
CA ALA A 69 4.79 11.26 -7.55
C ALA A 69 4.98 10.91 -9.02
N GLU A 70 6.11 11.31 -9.61
CA GLU A 70 6.39 11.00 -11.01
C GLU A 70 6.55 9.51 -11.21
N TRP A 71 7.25 8.84 -10.31
CA TRP A 71 7.43 7.40 -10.43
C TRP A 71 6.09 6.67 -10.37
N LEU A 72 5.20 7.12 -9.47
CA LEU A 72 3.88 6.50 -9.38
C LEU A 72 3.06 6.73 -10.65
N LYS A 73 3.21 7.91 -11.28
CA LYS A 73 2.54 8.17 -12.55
C LYS A 73 3.07 7.25 -13.65
N GLU A 74 4.38 7.07 -13.69
CA GLU A 74 4.99 6.19 -14.69
C GLU A 74 4.52 4.75 -14.52
N CYS A 75 4.27 4.35 -13.29
CA CYS A 75 3.77 3.00 -13.01
C CYS A 75 2.28 2.86 -13.27
N GLY A 76 1.58 3.94 -13.61
CA GLY A 76 0.16 3.87 -13.87
C GLY A 76 -0.70 3.78 -12.64
N ILE A 77 -0.18 4.19 -11.49
CA ILE A 77 -0.91 4.09 -10.23
C ILE A 77 -2.08 5.07 -10.22
N GLN A 78 -3.21 4.63 -9.70
CA GLN A 78 -4.42 5.43 -9.60
C GLN A 78 -4.81 5.71 -8.17
N THR A 79 -4.58 4.78 -7.26
CA THR A 79 -5.01 4.90 -5.87
C THR A 79 -3.87 4.48 -4.94
N ILE A 80 -3.75 5.17 -3.82
CA ILE A 80 -2.63 5.00 -2.91
C ILE A 80 -3.17 4.88 -1.50
N ALA A 81 -2.63 3.92 -0.74
CA ALA A 81 -2.90 3.82 0.69
C ALA A 81 -1.62 4.13 1.45
N MET A 82 -1.72 4.92 2.50
CA MET A 82 -0.55 5.26 3.31
C MET A 82 -0.93 5.31 4.78
N GLU A 83 0.05 5.06 5.64
CA GLU A 83 -0.15 5.18 7.07
C GLU A 83 -0.29 6.65 7.46
N SER A 84 -1.11 6.89 8.49
CA SER A 84 -1.37 8.25 8.96
C SER A 84 -0.74 8.51 10.32
N THR A 85 0.27 7.73 10.70
CA THR A 85 0.92 7.90 12.00
C THR A 85 1.68 9.24 12.04
N GLY A 86 1.47 10.00 13.12
CA GLY A 86 2.14 11.28 13.29
C GLY A 86 1.70 12.30 12.26
N VAL A 87 2.63 13.15 11.83
CA VAL A 87 2.33 14.25 10.91
C VAL A 87 3.10 14.13 9.59
N TYR A 88 3.99 13.16 9.48
CA TYR A 88 4.88 13.07 8.32
C TYR A 88 4.16 12.67 7.03
N TRP A 89 2.93 12.16 7.14
CA TRP A 89 2.13 11.82 5.97
C TRP A 89 1.58 13.07 5.26
N ILE A 90 1.48 14.20 5.97
CA ILE A 90 0.76 15.36 5.46
C ILE A 90 1.32 15.91 4.15
N PRO A 91 2.63 16.23 4.06
CA PRO A 91 3.14 16.76 2.79
C PRO A 91 3.04 15.76 1.65
N VAL A 92 3.20 14.47 1.95
CA VAL A 92 3.06 13.43 0.92
C VAL A 92 1.62 13.38 0.42
N TYR A 93 0.67 13.38 1.34
CA TYR A 93 -0.74 13.35 0.99
C TYR A 93 -1.13 14.54 0.12
N GLU A 94 -0.71 15.74 0.54
CA GLU A 94 -1.06 16.96 -0.18
C GLU A 94 -0.55 16.92 -1.61
N LEU A 95 0.70 16.51 -1.79
CA LEU A 95 1.28 16.50 -3.12
C LEU A 95 0.61 15.44 -4.00
N LEU A 96 0.41 14.25 -3.47
CA LEU A 96 -0.17 13.18 -4.27
C LEU A 96 -1.62 13.48 -4.65
N GLU A 97 -2.37 14.08 -3.76
CA GLU A 97 -3.75 14.47 -4.08
C GLU A 97 -3.75 15.57 -5.15
N GLU A 98 -2.85 16.52 -5.01
CA GLU A 98 -2.71 17.60 -6.00
C GLU A 98 -2.39 17.03 -7.39
N LYS A 99 -1.61 15.95 -7.43
CA LYS A 99 -1.24 15.32 -8.70
C LYS A 99 -2.32 14.40 -9.26
N GLY A 100 -3.45 14.30 -8.59
CA GLY A 100 -4.60 13.58 -9.13
C GLY A 100 -4.77 12.16 -8.66
N PHE A 101 -3.97 11.71 -7.70
CA PHE A 101 -4.13 10.37 -7.15
C PHE A 101 -5.26 10.35 -6.13
N GLU A 102 -5.94 9.22 -6.05
CA GLU A 102 -6.84 8.97 -4.94
C GLU A 102 -6.01 8.43 -3.78
N VAL A 103 -5.95 9.18 -2.68
CA VAL A 103 -5.11 8.82 -1.55
C VAL A 103 -5.98 8.53 -0.34
N LYS A 104 -5.74 7.39 0.29
CA LYS A 104 -6.46 6.98 1.49
C LYS A 104 -5.47 6.80 2.64
N LEU A 105 -5.85 7.26 3.82
CA LEU A 105 -5.06 7.09 5.02
C LEU A 105 -5.57 5.88 5.79
N VAL A 106 -4.66 5.18 6.43
CA VAL A 106 -5.01 4.02 7.23
C VAL A 106 -4.20 4.05 8.53
N ASP A 107 -4.84 3.65 9.62
CA ASP A 107 -4.18 3.55 10.91
C ASP A 107 -3.21 2.37 10.87
N ALA A 108 -1.95 2.62 11.25
CA ALA A 108 -0.93 1.58 11.25
C ALA A 108 -1.34 0.38 12.10
N ARG A 109 -2.06 0.61 13.20
CA ARG A 109 -2.50 -0.50 14.05
C ARG A 109 -3.48 -1.41 13.35
N ARG A 110 -4.35 -0.85 12.50
CA ARG A 110 -5.30 -1.67 11.75
C ARG A 110 -4.58 -2.52 10.71
N VAL A 111 -3.55 -1.96 10.09
CA VAL A 111 -2.74 -2.70 9.13
C VAL A 111 -2.04 -3.88 9.81
N LYS A 112 -1.47 -3.63 10.98
CA LYS A 112 -0.74 -4.67 11.71
C LYS A 112 -1.65 -5.76 12.24
N ASN A 113 -2.92 -5.46 12.44
CA ASN A 113 -3.85 -6.42 13.01
C ASN A 113 -4.42 -7.39 11.98
N VAL A 114 -4.18 -7.17 10.69
CA VAL A 114 -4.62 -8.13 9.68
C VAL A 114 -3.66 -9.31 9.69
N SER A 115 -4.20 -10.50 9.86
CA SER A 115 -3.39 -11.71 9.98
C SER A 115 -2.95 -12.21 8.61
N GLY A 116 -1.92 -13.08 8.61
CA GLY A 116 -1.50 -13.78 7.41
C GLY A 116 -0.35 -13.16 6.67
N ARG A 117 0.23 -12.09 7.20
CA ARG A 117 1.37 -11.45 6.56
C ARG A 117 2.61 -12.34 6.64
N LYS A 118 3.29 -12.50 5.52
CA LYS A 118 4.56 -13.21 5.50
C LYS A 118 5.65 -12.38 6.16
N THR A 119 6.64 -13.06 6.75
CA THR A 119 7.65 -12.37 7.54
C THR A 119 8.59 -11.51 6.71
N ASP A 120 8.78 -11.83 5.43
CA ASP A 120 9.69 -11.10 4.56
C ASP A 120 9.00 -10.00 3.76
N VAL A 121 7.72 -9.74 4.02
CA VAL A 121 6.98 -8.71 3.32
C VAL A 121 7.15 -7.39 4.06
N LEU A 122 7.60 -6.36 3.33
CA LEU A 122 7.77 -5.04 3.90
C LEU A 122 6.43 -4.37 4.19
N ASP A 123 6.44 -3.39 5.09
CA ASP A 123 5.21 -2.69 5.48
C ASP A 123 4.53 -2.06 4.27
N CYS A 124 5.28 -1.41 3.40
CA CYS A 124 4.69 -0.78 2.21
C CYS A 124 4.07 -1.82 1.27
N GLN A 125 4.71 -2.98 1.15
CA GLN A 125 4.17 -4.07 0.34
C GLN A 125 2.89 -4.63 0.94
N TRP A 126 2.85 -4.75 2.25
CA TRP A 126 1.66 -5.25 2.94
C TRP A 126 0.50 -4.29 2.77
N ILE A 127 0.75 -2.99 2.92
CA ILE A 127 -0.26 -1.97 2.70
C ILE A 127 -0.76 -2.03 1.25
N GLN A 128 0.16 -2.16 0.31
CA GLN A 128 -0.18 -2.22 -1.11
C GLN A 128 -1.06 -3.45 -1.40
N GLN A 129 -0.71 -4.60 -0.85
CA GLN A 129 -1.49 -5.82 -1.04
C GLN A 129 -2.88 -5.70 -0.44
N LEU A 130 -2.97 -5.20 0.78
CA LEU A 130 -4.26 -5.03 1.43
C LEU A 130 -5.15 -4.06 0.67
N HIS A 131 -4.56 -2.98 0.15
CA HIS A 131 -5.30 -2.01 -0.62
C HIS A 131 -5.80 -2.60 -1.94
N THR A 132 -4.96 -3.38 -2.60
CA THR A 132 -5.32 -4.04 -3.86
C THR A 132 -6.56 -4.90 -3.70
N TYR A 133 -6.68 -5.60 -2.58
CA TYR A 133 -7.79 -6.52 -2.37
C TYR A 133 -8.92 -5.92 -1.52
N GLY A 134 -8.85 -4.61 -1.26
CA GLY A 134 -9.91 -3.93 -0.55
C GLY A 134 -10.04 -4.32 0.91
N LEU A 135 -8.94 -4.73 1.53
CA LEU A 135 -8.95 -5.26 2.90
C LEU A 135 -8.53 -4.24 3.95
N LEU A 136 -8.42 -2.96 3.58
CA LEU A 136 -8.03 -1.91 4.52
C LEU A 136 -9.28 -1.33 5.18
N ASN A 137 -9.68 -1.94 6.28
CA ASN A 137 -10.82 -1.46 7.05
C ASN A 137 -10.45 -0.15 7.73
N GLY A 138 -11.33 0.83 7.64
CA GLY A 138 -11.11 2.11 8.28
C GLY A 138 -10.25 3.08 7.49
N ALA A 139 -9.88 2.72 6.24
CA ALA A 139 -9.17 3.66 5.38
C ALA A 139 -10.10 4.82 5.02
N PHE A 140 -9.57 6.03 5.00
CA PHE A 140 -10.40 7.21 4.79
C PHE A 140 -9.60 8.29 4.08
N ARG A 141 -10.31 9.30 3.58
CA ARG A 141 -9.71 10.51 3.04
C ARG A 141 -9.87 11.62 4.07
N PRO A 142 -8.81 12.41 4.34
CA PRO A 142 -8.93 13.54 5.26
C PRO A 142 -9.96 14.54 4.76
N ASP A 143 -10.72 15.12 5.70
CA ASP A 143 -11.71 16.13 5.33
C ASP A 143 -11.07 17.52 5.32
N ASN A 144 -11.89 18.52 4.95
CA ASN A 144 -11.39 19.89 4.82
C ASN A 144 -10.91 20.46 6.15
N GLU A 145 -11.50 20.04 7.24
CA GLU A 145 -11.13 20.53 8.55
C GLU A 145 -9.71 20.11 8.90
N ILE A 146 -9.37 18.85 8.65
CA ILE A 146 -8.02 18.35 8.88
C ILE A 146 -7.05 19.09 7.98
N CYS A 147 -7.42 19.31 6.72
CA CYS A 147 -6.57 20.04 5.79
C CYS A 147 -6.32 21.46 6.24
N ALA A 148 -7.32 22.12 6.80
CA ALA A 148 -7.17 23.47 7.32
C ALA A 148 -6.20 23.52 8.50
N LEU A 149 -6.27 22.53 9.38
CA LEU A 149 -5.37 22.47 10.52
C LEU A 149 -3.91 22.32 10.11
N ARG A 150 -3.66 21.62 9.00
CA ARG A 150 -2.29 21.45 8.50
C ARG A 150 -1.64 22.78 8.11
N SER A 151 -2.44 23.74 7.74
CA SER A 151 -1.90 25.02 7.28
C SER A 151 -1.20 25.80 8.37
N TYR A 152 -1.39 25.42 9.60
CA TYR A 152 -0.79 26.07 10.74
C TYR A 152 0.33 25.24 11.32
#